data_3f08faff21b0a9add18c5b1aec0ee227
#
_entry.id   3f08faff21b0a9add18c5b1aec0ee227
#
_cell.length_a   1.000
_cell.length_b   1.000
_cell.length_c   1.000
_cell.angle_alpha   90.00
_cell.angle_beta   90.00
_cell.angle_gamma   90.00
#
_symmetry.space_group_name_H-M   'P 1'
#
loop_
_entity.id
_entity.type
_entity.pdbx_description
1 polymer ?
#
loop_
_entity_poly.entity_id
_entity_poly.type
_entity_poly.pdbx_seq_one_letter_code
_entity_poly.pdbx_strand_id
1 'polypeptide(L)'
;MENASKALIITGGILIATKILTLFSYLFGQMASSTSSIYQSIEKHEKDEFNQQFLNYEGRGITPLKRINEAGVEETYYNNLKPQDIATLLNLAKNAKQNSKFKVEVKIYLNEVDISNQNSNEWLRNNINSNKEYQCNKVNINRDTLLVDEVKVSQK
;
A
#
# COMPACT_ATOMS: atom_id res chain seq x y z
N MET A 1 -25.08 47.08 49.96
CA MET A 1 -25.64 46.01 49.09
C MET A 1 -25.07 46.02 47.65
N GLU A 2 -24.77 47.18 47.08
CA GLU A 2 -24.24 47.29 45.68
C GLU A 2 -22.91 46.62 45.43
N ASN A 3 -21.98 46.65 46.36
CA ASN A 3 -20.67 46.01 46.23
C ASN A 3 -20.74 44.46 46.23
N ALA A 4 -21.67 43.89 46.98
CA ALA A 4 -21.87 42.45 47.01
C ALA A 4 -22.46 41.94 45.68
N SER A 5 -23.38 42.67 45.07
CA SER A 5 -23.95 42.35 43.78
C SER A 5 -22.92 42.44 42.66
N LYS A 6 -22.08 43.48 42.67
CA LYS A 6 -20.98 43.60 41.69
C LYS A 6 -19.95 42.46 41.82
N ALA A 7 -19.58 42.08 43.04
CA ALA A 7 -18.68 40.95 43.27
C ALA A 7 -19.27 39.63 42.77
N LEU A 8 -20.56 39.42 42.95
CA LEU A 8 -21.23 38.19 42.46
C LEU A 8 -21.25 38.09 40.95
N ILE A 9 -21.49 39.21 40.27
CA ILE A 9 -21.49 39.29 38.78
C ILE A 9 -20.08 39.00 38.24
N ILE A 10 -19.05 39.60 38.84
CA ILE A 10 -17.65 39.36 38.41
C ILE A 10 -17.27 37.90 38.63
N THR A 11 -17.58 37.33 39.79
CA THR A 11 -17.27 35.93 40.11
C THR A 11 -18.01 34.97 39.18
N GLY A 12 -19.28 35.23 38.90
CA GLY A 12 -20.07 34.45 37.94
C GLY A 12 -19.49 34.50 36.52
N GLY A 13 -19.06 35.71 36.09
CA GLY A 13 -18.41 35.88 34.78
C GLY A 13 -17.10 35.10 34.67
N ILE A 14 -16.24 35.12 35.68
CA ILE A 14 -14.99 34.34 35.71
C ILE A 14 -15.28 32.85 35.67
N LEU A 15 -16.28 32.37 36.41
CA LEU A 15 -16.65 30.98 36.47
C LEU A 15 -17.14 30.44 35.10
N ILE A 16 -17.93 31.25 34.39
CA ILE A 16 -18.38 30.92 33.04
C ILE A 16 -17.21 30.92 32.08
N ALA A 17 -16.35 31.94 32.12
CA ALA A 17 -15.19 32.03 31.26
C ALA A 17 -14.22 30.83 31.42
N THR A 18 -13.95 30.43 32.67
CA THR A 18 -13.11 29.24 32.95
C THR A 18 -13.74 27.95 32.45
N LYS A 19 -15.05 27.77 32.55
CA LYS A 19 -15.78 26.62 32.00
C LYS A 19 -15.70 26.56 30.47
N ILE A 20 -15.86 27.69 29.82
CA ILE A 20 -15.73 27.79 28.35
C ILE A 20 -14.31 27.44 27.93
N LEU A 21 -13.27 27.98 28.56
CA LEU A 21 -11.87 27.65 28.24
C LEU A 21 -11.55 26.17 28.47
N THR A 22 -12.06 25.57 29.53
CA THR A 22 -11.89 24.13 29.79
C THR A 22 -12.54 23.29 28.69
N LEU A 23 -13.76 23.66 28.27
CA LEU A 23 -14.47 22.98 27.19
C LEU A 23 -13.71 23.08 25.87
N PHE A 24 -13.21 24.26 25.51
CA PHE A 24 -12.38 24.44 24.31
C PHE A 24 -11.11 23.60 24.36
N SER A 25 -10.37 23.59 25.48
CA SER A 25 -9.18 22.79 25.64
C SER A 25 -9.45 21.29 25.46
N TYR A 26 -10.56 20.81 26.01
CA TYR A 26 -10.99 19.42 25.83
C TYR A 26 -11.33 19.10 24.37
N LEU A 27 -12.10 19.96 23.70
CA LEU A 27 -12.47 19.76 22.28
C LEU A 27 -11.24 19.79 21.37
N PHE A 28 -10.32 20.73 21.57
CA PHE A 28 -9.08 20.77 20.80
C PHE A 28 -8.21 19.52 21.01
N GLY A 29 -8.13 19.02 22.23
CA GLY A 29 -7.43 17.75 22.53
C GLY A 29 -8.05 16.57 21.78
N GLN A 30 -9.37 16.46 21.75
CA GLN A 30 -10.08 15.42 21.01
C GLN A 30 -9.90 15.56 19.48
N MET A 31 -9.98 16.76 18.95
CA MET A 31 -9.75 17.02 17.53
C MET A 31 -8.31 16.63 17.12
N ALA A 32 -7.31 16.97 17.91
CA ALA A 32 -5.92 16.63 17.62
C ALA A 32 -5.72 15.09 17.56
N SER A 33 -6.28 14.36 18.51
CA SER A 33 -6.18 12.89 18.53
C SER A 33 -6.95 12.24 17.37
N SER A 34 -8.15 12.72 17.05
CA SER A 34 -8.93 12.23 15.91
C SER A 34 -8.24 12.51 14.58
N THR A 35 -7.66 13.69 14.42
CA THR A 35 -6.90 14.06 13.22
C THR A 35 -5.69 13.15 13.03
N SER A 36 -4.93 12.87 14.10
CA SER A 36 -3.79 11.95 14.05
C SER A 36 -4.20 10.54 13.61
N SER A 37 -5.29 10.00 14.15
CA SER A 37 -5.79 8.66 13.78
C SER A 37 -6.27 8.60 12.32
N ILE A 38 -6.87 9.66 11.81
CA ILE A 38 -7.27 9.77 10.40
C ILE A 38 -6.04 9.76 9.49
N TYR A 39 -5.00 10.54 9.80
CA TYR A 39 -3.76 10.56 9.00
C TYR A 39 -3.08 9.19 8.99
N GLN A 40 -2.99 8.48 10.12
CA GLN A 40 -2.45 7.14 10.18
C GLN A 40 -3.27 6.15 9.35
N SER A 41 -4.59 6.26 9.35
CA SER A 41 -5.47 5.40 8.56
C SER A 41 -5.30 5.66 7.06
N ILE A 42 -5.18 6.92 6.65
CA ILE A 42 -4.92 7.29 5.25
C ILE A 42 -3.56 6.76 4.80
N GLU A 43 -2.50 6.96 5.59
CA GLU A 43 -1.17 6.48 5.26
C GLU A 43 -1.13 4.95 5.13
N LYS A 44 -1.80 4.24 6.03
CA LYS A 44 -1.92 2.78 5.95
C LYS A 44 -2.63 2.36 4.66
N HIS A 45 -3.76 2.99 4.35
CA HIS A 45 -4.51 2.68 3.14
C HIS A 45 -3.69 2.91 1.87
N GLU A 46 -2.97 4.03 1.78
CA GLU A 46 -2.07 4.31 0.66
C GLU A 46 -0.94 3.28 0.52
N LYS A 47 -0.37 2.80 1.64
CA LYS A 47 0.62 1.72 1.64
C LYS A 47 0.00 0.39 1.17
N ASP A 48 -1.19 0.08 1.63
CA ASP A 48 -1.91 -1.13 1.23
C ASP A 48 -2.24 -1.10 -0.27
N GLU A 49 -2.70 0.03 -0.82
CA GLU A 49 -2.92 0.20 -2.26
C GLU A 49 -1.63 0.05 -3.08
N PHE A 50 -0.54 0.64 -2.60
CA PHE A 50 0.77 0.49 -3.23
C PHE A 50 1.20 -0.99 -3.27
N ASN A 51 1.11 -1.67 -2.13
CA ASN A 51 1.52 -3.06 -2.01
C ASN A 51 0.65 -3.99 -2.87
N GLN A 52 -0.66 -3.75 -2.96
CA GLN A 52 -1.59 -4.56 -3.73
C GLN A 52 -1.21 -4.62 -5.22
N GLN A 53 -0.61 -3.57 -5.77
CA GLN A 53 -0.15 -3.57 -7.16
C GLN A 53 0.86 -4.70 -7.44
N PHE A 54 1.67 -5.07 -6.47
CA PHE A 54 2.66 -6.14 -6.56
C PHE A 54 2.13 -7.48 -6.01
N LEU A 55 1.39 -7.45 -4.90
CA LEU A 55 0.82 -8.64 -4.25
C LEU A 55 -0.16 -9.39 -5.15
N ASN A 56 -0.80 -8.71 -6.09
CA ASN A 56 -1.67 -9.33 -7.10
C ASN A 56 -0.94 -10.34 -8.00
N TYR A 57 0.39 -10.32 -8.01
CA TYR A 57 1.21 -11.28 -8.75
C TYR A 57 1.73 -12.43 -7.87
N GLU A 58 1.67 -12.30 -6.55
CA GLU A 58 2.18 -13.31 -5.62
C GLU A 58 1.47 -14.65 -5.79
N GLY A 59 2.25 -15.73 -5.85
CA GLY A 59 1.75 -17.10 -6.02
C GLY A 59 1.19 -17.41 -7.41
N ARG A 60 1.15 -16.45 -8.35
CA ARG A 60 0.74 -16.74 -9.73
C ARG A 60 1.72 -17.72 -10.38
N GLY A 61 1.15 -18.74 -11.01
CA GLY A 61 1.91 -19.83 -11.62
C GLY A 61 2.32 -20.95 -10.65
N ILE A 62 2.23 -20.74 -9.34
CA ILE A 62 2.56 -21.71 -8.30
C ILE A 62 1.29 -22.29 -7.68
N THR A 63 0.35 -21.40 -7.30
CA THR A 63 -0.88 -21.82 -6.64
C THR A 63 -1.85 -22.41 -7.65
N PRO A 64 -2.25 -23.69 -7.49
CA PRO A 64 -3.23 -24.31 -8.34
C PRO A 64 -4.61 -23.70 -8.11
N LEU A 65 -5.30 -23.37 -9.17
CA LEU A 65 -6.68 -22.93 -9.17
C LEU A 65 -7.57 -24.05 -9.71
N LYS A 66 -8.77 -24.17 -9.19
CA LYS A 66 -9.75 -25.15 -9.61
C LYS A 66 -10.92 -24.47 -10.32
N ARG A 67 -11.37 -25.04 -11.42
CA ARG A 67 -12.61 -24.63 -12.11
C ARG A 67 -13.39 -25.86 -12.52
N ILE A 68 -14.68 -25.70 -12.62
CA ILE A 68 -15.56 -26.72 -13.23
C ILE A 68 -15.68 -26.36 -14.72
N ASN A 69 -15.32 -27.30 -15.60
CA ASN A 69 -15.46 -27.11 -17.03
C ASN A 69 -16.94 -27.29 -17.48
N GLU A 70 -17.21 -27.05 -18.77
CA GLU A 70 -18.57 -27.16 -19.34
C GLU A 70 -19.17 -28.57 -19.23
N ALA A 71 -18.33 -29.61 -19.05
CA ALA A 71 -18.74 -31.00 -18.83
C ALA A 71 -18.99 -31.34 -17.35
N GLY A 72 -18.88 -30.36 -16.44
CA GLY A 72 -19.06 -30.56 -14.99
C GLY A 72 -17.86 -31.22 -14.28
N VAL A 73 -16.71 -31.33 -14.96
CA VAL A 73 -15.49 -31.94 -14.40
C VAL A 73 -14.59 -30.86 -13.78
N GLU A 74 -14.08 -31.15 -12.58
CA GLU A 74 -13.12 -30.27 -11.90
C GLU A 74 -11.75 -30.32 -12.60
N GLU A 75 -11.31 -29.20 -13.11
CA GLU A 75 -9.99 -29.02 -13.73
C GLU A 75 -9.11 -28.15 -12.85
N THR A 76 -7.84 -28.56 -12.72
CA THR A 76 -6.80 -27.74 -12.06
C THR A 76 -6.03 -26.99 -13.12
N TYR A 77 -5.89 -25.68 -12.96
CA TYR A 77 -5.07 -24.83 -13.84
C TYR A 77 -4.22 -23.88 -13.02
N TYR A 78 -3.19 -23.33 -13.67
CA TYR A 78 -2.29 -22.36 -13.06
C TYR A 78 -2.42 -21.02 -13.78
N ASN A 79 -2.59 -19.94 -13.01
CA ASN A 79 -2.60 -18.58 -13.55
C ASN A 79 -1.14 -18.11 -13.74
N ASN A 80 -0.49 -18.62 -14.78
CA ASN A 80 0.91 -18.32 -15.06
C ASN A 80 1.08 -16.85 -15.47
N LEU A 81 2.25 -16.29 -15.14
CA LEU A 81 2.66 -14.97 -15.62
C LEU A 81 3.06 -15.05 -17.09
N LYS A 82 2.63 -14.07 -17.85
CA LYS A 82 3.02 -13.87 -19.24
C LYS A 82 4.17 -12.84 -19.31
N PRO A 83 4.89 -12.77 -20.43
CA PRO A 83 5.91 -11.73 -20.65
C PRO A 83 5.44 -10.30 -20.38
N GLN A 84 4.17 -10.01 -20.72
CA GLN A 84 3.54 -8.71 -20.49
C GLN A 84 3.39 -8.38 -18.98
N ASP A 85 3.17 -9.40 -18.15
CA ASP A 85 3.09 -9.23 -16.69
C ASP A 85 4.45 -8.80 -16.12
N ILE A 86 5.55 -9.35 -16.66
CA ILE A 86 6.92 -8.95 -16.27
C ILE A 86 7.19 -7.50 -16.69
N ALA A 87 6.77 -7.11 -17.91
CA ALA A 87 6.86 -5.72 -18.35
C ALA A 87 6.09 -4.77 -17.42
N THR A 88 4.91 -5.20 -17.00
CA THR A 88 4.08 -4.42 -16.08
C THR A 88 4.76 -4.29 -14.72
N LEU A 89 5.33 -5.36 -14.17
CA LEU A 89 6.10 -5.34 -12.92
C LEU A 89 7.29 -4.37 -13.00
N LEU A 90 8.06 -4.39 -14.11
CA LEU A 90 9.16 -3.46 -14.33
C LEU A 90 8.68 -1.99 -14.38
N ASN A 91 7.57 -1.74 -15.06
CA ASN A 91 6.98 -0.39 -15.13
C ASN A 91 6.45 0.06 -13.76
N LEU A 92 5.83 -0.84 -12.98
CA LEU A 92 5.40 -0.56 -11.60
C LEU A 92 6.60 -0.22 -10.71
N ALA A 93 7.68 -0.99 -10.78
CA ALA A 93 8.90 -0.71 -10.02
C ALA A 93 9.52 0.65 -10.40
N LYS A 94 9.56 0.99 -11.69
CA LYS A 94 10.03 2.29 -12.17
C LYS A 94 9.14 3.43 -11.67
N ASN A 95 7.82 3.27 -11.74
CA ASN A 95 6.86 4.24 -11.22
C ASN A 95 6.97 4.39 -9.70
N ALA A 96 7.19 3.30 -8.97
CA ALA A 96 7.41 3.32 -7.54
C ALA A 96 8.60 4.21 -7.14
N LYS A 97 9.70 4.15 -7.90
CA LYS A 97 10.90 4.96 -7.68
C LYS A 97 10.71 6.44 -8.06
N GLN A 98 10.03 6.71 -9.17
CA GLN A 98 9.97 8.06 -9.78
C GLN A 98 8.74 8.86 -9.36
N ASN A 99 7.58 8.25 -9.38
CA ASN A 99 6.29 8.94 -9.33
C ASN A 99 5.46 8.61 -8.09
N SER A 100 5.81 7.56 -7.32
CA SER A 100 5.04 7.26 -6.12
C SER A 100 5.33 8.27 -5.00
N LYS A 101 4.37 8.48 -4.14
CA LYS A 101 4.49 9.27 -2.91
C LYS A 101 5.65 8.77 -2.03
N PHE A 102 5.88 7.46 -2.03
CA PHE A 102 6.86 6.81 -1.15
C PHE A 102 8.27 6.76 -1.74
N LYS A 103 8.43 6.93 -3.07
CA LYS A 103 9.73 6.88 -3.79
C LYS A 103 10.56 5.64 -3.43
N VAL A 104 9.92 4.48 -3.39
CA VAL A 104 10.54 3.21 -3.02
C VAL A 104 11.23 2.59 -4.22
N GLU A 105 12.41 2.03 -4.01
CA GLU A 105 13.11 1.21 -5.00
C GLU A 105 12.66 -0.25 -4.83
N VAL A 106 11.78 -0.71 -5.72
CA VAL A 106 11.33 -2.10 -5.76
C VAL A 106 12.23 -2.87 -6.72
N LYS A 107 12.88 -3.92 -6.22
CA LYS A 107 13.75 -4.80 -7.02
C LYS A 107 12.95 -5.93 -7.63
N ILE A 108 13.11 -6.15 -8.92
CA ILE A 108 12.50 -7.27 -9.66
C ILE A 108 13.60 -8.26 -10.05
N TYR A 109 13.48 -9.48 -9.59
CA TYR A 109 14.39 -10.56 -9.93
C TYR A 109 13.72 -11.53 -10.89
N LEU A 110 14.41 -11.87 -11.97
CA LEU A 110 14.03 -12.95 -12.88
C LEU A 110 15.12 -14.01 -12.87
N ASN A 111 14.78 -15.23 -12.43
CA ASN A 111 15.74 -16.31 -12.25
C ASN A 111 16.98 -15.86 -11.43
N GLU A 112 16.72 -15.14 -10.32
CA GLU A 112 17.73 -14.60 -9.41
C GLU A 112 18.58 -13.44 -9.97
N VAL A 113 18.34 -12.99 -11.21
CA VAL A 113 19.01 -11.84 -11.81
C VAL A 113 18.16 -10.59 -11.59
N ASP A 114 18.75 -9.53 -11.06
CA ASP A 114 18.10 -8.23 -10.91
C ASP A 114 17.90 -7.56 -12.26
N ILE A 115 16.64 -7.34 -12.62
CA ILE A 115 16.23 -6.72 -13.87
C ILE A 115 15.57 -5.34 -13.69
N SER A 116 15.55 -4.81 -12.48
CA SER A 116 14.80 -3.60 -12.11
C SER A 116 15.13 -2.37 -12.93
N ASN A 117 16.39 -2.25 -13.39
CA ASN A 117 16.87 -1.11 -14.15
C ASN A 117 16.80 -1.30 -15.68
N GLN A 118 16.23 -2.42 -16.13
CA GLN A 118 16.15 -2.70 -17.56
C GLN A 118 15.04 -1.90 -18.24
N ASN A 119 15.24 -1.54 -19.51
CA ASN A 119 14.19 -0.97 -20.32
C ASN A 119 13.15 -2.08 -20.63
N SER A 120 11.95 -1.95 -20.07
CA SER A 120 10.93 -2.98 -20.13
C SER A 120 10.64 -3.47 -21.56
N ASN A 121 10.56 -2.56 -22.54
CA ASN A 121 10.16 -2.95 -23.92
C ASN A 121 11.30 -3.58 -24.70
N GLU A 122 12.50 -3.02 -24.65
CA GLU A 122 13.65 -3.50 -25.41
C GLU A 122 14.24 -4.77 -24.79
N TRP A 123 14.35 -4.76 -23.47
CA TRP A 123 14.88 -5.90 -22.74
C TRP A 123 13.98 -7.14 -22.88
N LEU A 124 12.65 -6.94 -22.84
CA LEU A 124 11.69 -8.03 -23.03
C LEU A 124 11.79 -8.67 -24.40
N ARG A 125 11.92 -7.87 -25.47
CA ARG A 125 12.07 -8.39 -26.82
C ARG A 125 13.30 -9.28 -26.98
N ASN A 126 14.39 -8.94 -26.28
CA ASN A 126 15.68 -9.59 -26.44
C ASN A 126 15.90 -10.75 -25.48
N ASN A 127 15.24 -10.75 -24.33
CA ASN A 127 15.54 -11.68 -23.24
C ASN A 127 14.37 -12.58 -22.81
N ILE A 128 13.15 -12.22 -23.17
CA ILE A 128 11.96 -12.98 -22.79
C ILE A 128 11.34 -13.65 -24.01
N ASN A 129 11.28 -14.97 -23.97
CA ASN A 129 10.60 -15.75 -24.99
C ASN A 129 9.08 -15.64 -24.78
N SER A 130 8.35 -15.18 -25.82
CA SER A 130 6.90 -15.00 -25.79
C SER A 130 6.11 -16.28 -25.50
N ASN A 131 6.71 -17.45 -25.75
CA ASN A 131 6.08 -18.76 -25.57
C ASN A 131 6.37 -19.40 -24.21
N LYS A 132 7.13 -18.73 -23.35
CA LYS A 132 7.44 -19.23 -22.01
C LYS A 132 6.49 -18.68 -20.97
N GLU A 133 6.22 -19.52 -19.99
CA GLU A 133 5.43 -19.18 -18.82
C GLU A 133 6.33 -18.90 -17.63
N TYR A 134 5.89 -18.02 -16.80
CA TYR A 134 6.61 -17.57 -15.61
C TYR A 134 5.75 -17.72 -14.37
N GLN A 135 6.39 -17.73 -13.23
CA GLN A 135 5.72 -17.79 -11.92
C GLN A 135 6.32 -16.75 -10.99
N CYS A 136 5.46 -16.17 -10.14
CA CYS A 136 5.90 -15.29 -9.08
C CYS A 136 6.13 -16.09 -7.80
N ASN A 137 7.38 -16.24 -7.43
CA ASN A 137 7.77 -17.07 -6.29
C ASN A 137 7.49 -16.35 -4.97
N LYS A 138 7.72 -15.04 -4.92
CA LYS A 138 7.59 -14.27 -3.69
C LYS A 138 7.53 -12.78 -3.95
N VAL A 139 6.72 -12.10 -3.14
CA VAL A 139 6.72 -10.65 -2.98
C VAL A 139 7.14 -10.35 -1.55
N ASN A 140 8.25 -9.65 -1.37
CA ASN A 140 8.73 -9.27 -0.05
C ASN A 140 8.28 -7.87 0.32
N ILE A 141 7.83 -7.72 1.57
CA ILE A 141 7.50 -6.43 2.17
C ILE A 141 8.57 -6.11 3.20
N ASN A 142 9.18 -4.95 3.07
CA ASN A 142 10.15 -4.42 4.02
C ASN A 142 9.47 -4.17 5.37
N ARG A 143 10.05 -4.67 6.45
CA ARG A 143 9.45 -4.61 7.79
C ARG A 143 9.43 -3.21 8.38
N ASP A 144 10.38 -2.36 8.00
CA ASP A 144 10.51 -1.02 8.56
C ASP A 144 9.58 -0.02 7.85
N THR A 145 9.46 -0.13 6.53
CA THR A 145 8.63 0.77 5.71
C THR A 145 7.21 0.27 5.50
N LEU A 146 6.99 -1.04 5.66
CA LEU A 146 5.75 -1.76 5.34
C LEU A 146 5.37 -1.65 3.85
N LEU A 147 6.36 -1.46 2.97
CA LEU A 147 6.19 -1.36 1.53
C LEU A 147 6.91 -2.50 0.83
N VAL A 148 6.40 -2.92 -0.32
CA VAL A 148 7.07 -3.92 -1.17
C VAL A 148 8.43 -3.38 -1.60
N ASP A 149 9.48 -4.17 -1.40
CA ASP A 149 10.86 -3.86 -1.79
C ASP A 149 11.45 -4.86 -2.78
N GLU A 150 10.87 -6.06 -2.90
CA GLU A 150 11.41 -7.10 -3.78
C GLU A 150 10.30 -8.00 -4.33
N VAL A 151 10.41 -8.35 -5.62
CA VAL A 151 9.56 -9.34 -6.30
C VAL A 151 10.43 -10.36 -7.00
N LYS A 152 10.22 -11.64 -6.71
CA LYS A 152 10.96 -12.77 -7.32
C LYS A 152 10.10 -13.53 -8.30
N VAL A 153 10.54 -13.56 -9.54
CA VAL A 153 9.91 -14.26 -10.65
C VAL A 153 10.89 -15.30 -11.19
N SER A 154 10.39 -16.45 -11.55
CA SER A 154 11.18 -17.47 -12.26
C SER A 154 10.44 -17.97 -13.49
N GLN A 155 11.23 -18.45 -14.46
CA GLN A 155 10.69 -19.16 -15.61
C GLN A 155 10.26 -20.56 -15.17
N LYS A 156 9.15 -21.02 -15.71
CA LYS A 156 8.59 -22.36 -15.47
C LYS A 156 9.13 -23.37 -16.45
#